data_04fe5a24fe5f6449a3de089693e2a334
#
_entry.id   04fe5a24fe5f6449a3de089693e2a334
#
_cell.length_a   1.000
_cell.length_b   1.000
_cell.length_c   1.000
_cell.angle_alpha   90.00
_cell.angle_beta   90.00
_cell.angle_gamma   90.00
#
_symmetry.space_group_name_H-M   'P 1'
#
loop_
_entity.id
_entity.type
_entity.pdbx_description
1 polymer ?
#
loop_
_entity_poly.entity_id
_entity_poly.type
_entity_poly.pdbx_seq_one_letter_code
_entity_poly.pdbx_strand_id
1 'polypeptide(L)'
;MGAGATQSVRPVGRSWTLPSWTGGSFGSVVVFGVVYAAAARAGAELATVSGVSTVWPAAGVAVAGLLVLGLWTWPAVLIGGYLETMTHPISAPVALAAVAGQTLAAVVAVVLLRWTRFDRALNRLDDILALVFFGAFASSLVAAAIGPTAFAFSGYFSRHDFPFAWFDWWVGDAVGVLTVTPLLLLLGRLRAGIPSGRGPEAVGLLAVTAVSSVVLFRSTMPVMFLVFPFVLWAALRLGLPGAVGVSVVVAAVAVGSTIDGEGPFSALPAHSRLVSFQFFNASVVVTSLLLAAVVNERRRALDDVRESRARIVQAADAERRRLERDLHDGAQQRLVSLSCTLALTMADLGEEQGELHGALGRALADAQAAQSELRSLARGIHPAVLTDEGLSAAIESLAEQCPVPVETRVPARRYPAVVEATAYFLVCEALTNMAKHARASSGRVNVQDHKGRLVVEVVDDGVGGADRSRGSGLVGLADRTAAVGGRFRIDSPPGGGTRLSAELPCD
;
A
#
# COMPACT_ATOMS: atom_id res chain seq x y z
N MET A 1 -30.14 26.50 21.76
CA MET A 1 -30.06 27.00 20.39
C MET A 1 -28.65 26.73 19.90
N GLY A 2 -28.43 25.60 19.27
CA GLY A 2 -27.13 25.18 18.74
C GLY A 2 -27.24 24.91 17.25
N ALA A 3 -26.51 25.69 16.45
CA ALA A 3 -26.49 25.56 15.03
C ALA A 3 -25.60 24.36 14.65
N GLY A 4 -26.21 23.33 14.05
CA GLY A 4 -25.51 22.22 13.44
C GLY A 4 -24.80 22.67 12.17
N ALA A 5 -23.48 22.56 12.14
CA ALA A 5 -22.68 22.73 10.94
C ALA A 5 -22.81 21.50 10.06
N THR A 6 -23.70 21.53 9.08
CA THR A 6 -23.74 20.59 7.96
C THR A 6 -22.51 20.82 7.08
N GLN A 7 -21.56 19.90 7.11
CA GLN A 7 -20.50 19.84 6.11
C GLN A 7 -21.14 19.55 4.73
N SER A 8 -21.21 20.57 3.90
CA SER A 8 -21.58 20.45 2.50
C SER A 8 -20.50 19.66 1.75
N VAL A 9 -20.83 18.45 1.33
CA VAL A 9 -20.08 17.68 0.35
C VAL A 9 -20.11 18.48 -0.97
N ARG A 10 -18.99 19.13 -1.32
CA ARG A 10 -18.84 19.79 -2.61
C ARG A 10 -18.82 18.73 -3.71
N PRO A 11 -19.69 18.81 -4.73
CA PRO A 11 -19.59 17.97 -5.90
C PRO A 11 -18.30 18.36 -6.65
N VAL A 12 -17.39 17.40 -6.84
CA VAL A 12 -16.20 17.57 -7.69
C VAL A 12 -16.65 17.47 -9.16
N GLY A 13 -17.34 18.48 -9.63
CA GLY A 13 -17.57 18.73 -11.04
C GLY A 13 -16.35 19.45 -11.61
N ARG A 14 -15.36 18.73 -12.14
CA ARG A 14 -14.32 19.33 -12.97
C ARG A 14 -14.96 19.73 -14.30
N SER A 15 -15.21 21.04 -14.47
CA SER A 15 -15.53 21.65 -15.76
C SER A 15 -14.39 21.35 -16.74
N TRP A 16 -14.76 20.84 -17.91
CA TRP A 16 -13.87 20.59 -19.05
C TRP A 16 -13.48 21.94 -19.68
N THR A 17 -12.43 22.57 -19.15
CA THR A 17 -11.80 23.69 -19.85
C THR A 17 -10.76 23.12 -20.81
N LEU A 18 -10.89 23.42 -22.11
CA LEU A 18 -9.84 23.20 -23.08
C LEU A 18 -8.59 23.97 -22.60
N PRO A 19 -7.39 23.36 -22.57
CA PRO A 19 -6.19 24.08 -22.19
C PRO A 19 -5.95 25.24 -23.16
N SER A 20 -5.65 26.42 -22.62
CA SER A 20 -5.21 27.55 -23.42
C SER A 20 -3.91 27.20 -24.16
N TRP A 21 -3.87 27.52 -25.45
CA TRP A 21 -2.68 27.32 -26.30
C TRP A 21 -1.54 28.23 -25.81
N THR A 22 -0.60 27.68 -25.03
CA THR A 22 0.63 28.38 -24.66
C THR A 22 1.78 27.87 -25.54
N GLY A 23 2.81 28.66 -25.80
CA GLY A 23 3.94 28.31 -26.68
C GLY A 23 4.67 26.97 -26.34
N GLY A 24 4.56 26.50 -25.10
CA GLY A 24 5.02 25.16 -24.69
C GLY A 24 4.17 24.02 -25.22
N SER A 25 2.90 24.26 -25.58
CA SER A 25 2.00 23.21 -26.07
C SER A 25 2.28 22.81 -27.53
N PHE A 26 2.72 23.74 -28.39
CA PHE A 26 3.07 23.41 -29.77
C PHE A 26 4.32 22.53 -29.86
N GLY A 27 5.37 22.87 -29.11
CA GLY A 27 6.57 22.04 -29.01
C GLY A 27 6.27 20.62 -28.53
N SER A 28 5.36 20.45 -27.57
CA SER A 28 4.93 19.13 -27.10
C SER A 28 4.24 18.30 -28.17
N VAL A 29 3.42 18.93 -29.05
CA VAL A 29 2.76 18.26 -30.19
C VAL A 29 3.78 17.77 -31.20
N VAL A 30 4.75 18.63 -31.55
CA VAL A 30 5.82 18.26 -32.50
C VAL A 30 6.65 17.10 -31.95
N VAL A 31 7.13 17.20 -30.70
CA VAL A 31 7.92 16.13 -30.08
C VAL A 31 7.11 14.82 -30.02
N PHE A 32 5.83 14.90 -29.67
CA PHE A 32 4.96 13.72 -29.63
C PHE A 32 4.79 13.10 -31.03
N GLY A 33 4.60 13.91 -32.06
CA GLY A 33 4.52 13.44 -33.45
C GLY A 33 5.80 12.73 -33.91
N VAL A 34 6.96 13.28 -33.57
CA VAL A 34 8.27 12.66 -33.86
C VAL A 34 8.44 11.33 -33.13
N VAL A 35 8.11 11.28 -31.82
CA VAL A 35 8.19 10.05 -31.03
C VAL A 35 7.23 8.99 -31.56
N TYR A 36 6.03 9.39 -31.97
CA TYR A 36 5.06 8.49 -32.60
C TYR A 36 5.59 7.96 -33.94
N ALA A 37 6.10 8.81 -34.82
CA ALA A 37 6.68 8.41 -36.09
C ALA A 37 7.88 7.45 -35.91
N ALA A 38 8.75 7.72 -34.94
CA ALA A 38 9.86 6.83 -34.61
C ALA A 38 9.38 5.46 -34.12
N ALA A 39 8.33 5.42 -33.29
CA ALA A 39 7.73 4.17 -32.82
C ALA A 39 7.02 3.41 -33.97
N ALA A 40 6.38 4.11 -34.90
CA ALA A 40 5.77 3.53 -36.09
C ALA A 40 6.85 2.93 -37.02
N ARG A 41 7.96 3.65 -37.23
CA ARG A 41 9.10 3.15 -37.98
C ARG A 41 9.69 1.89 -37.36
N ALA A 42 9.93 1.90 -36.05
CA ALA A 42 10.38 0.70 -35.33
C ALA A 42 9.41 -0.46 -35.50
N GLY A 43 8.09 -0.21 -35.42
CA GLY A 43 7.07 -1.22 -35.67
C GLY A 43 7.11 -1.78 -37.09
N ALA A 44 7.32 -0.93 -38.11
CA ALA A 44 7.42 -1.35 -39.50
C ALA A 44 8.68 -2.22 -39.76
N GLU A 45 9.80 -1.91 -39.11
CA GLU A 45 11.01 -2.73 -39.17
C GLU A 45 10.89 -4.08 -38.47
N LEU A 46 9.97 -4.18 -37.49
CA LEU A 46 9.61 -5.45 -36.81
C LEU A 46 8.58 -6.28 -37.59
N ALA A 47 8.15 -5.82 -38.78
CA ALA A 47 7.20 -6.56 -39.61
C ALA A 47 7.89 -7.80 -40.23
N THR A 48 7.51 -9.00 -39.78
CA THR A 48 8.18 -10.26 -40.17
C THR A 48 7.39 -11.12 -41.13
N VAL A 49 6.06 -10.89 -41.24
CA VAL A 49 5.16 -11.75 -42.04
C VAL A 49 4.16 -10.90 -42.80
N SER A 50 4.08 -11.04 -44.09
CA SER A 50 3.10 -10.39 -44.97
C SER A 50 2.97 -8.86 -44.78
N GLY A 51 4.02 -8.19 -44.28
CA GLY A 51 4.00 -6.75 -44.02
C GLY A 51 3.26 -6.33 -42.75
N VAL A 52 2.86 -7.27 -41.88
CA VAL A 52 2.20 -7.00 -40.60
C VAL A 52 3.21 -7.16 -39.47
N SER A 53 3.23 -6.20 -38.56
CA SER A 53 4.15 -6.18 -37.41
C SER A 53 3.68 -7.13 -36.30
N THR A 54 4.64 -7.79 -35.68
CA THR A 54 4.42 -8.66 -34.50
C THR A 54 3.86 -7.90 -33.30
N VAL A 55 4.33 -6.66 -33.10
CA VAL A 55 3.89 -5.72 -32.06
C VAL A 55 3.90 -4.34 -32.71
N TRP A 56 2.86 -3.53 -32.50
CA TRP A 56 2.79 -2.17 -33.01
C TRP A 56 3.03 -1.15 -31.89
N PRO A 57 4.28 -0.77 -31.59
CA PRO A 57 4.60 0.11 -30.47
C PRO A 57 3.94 1.48 -30.57
N ALA A 58 3.71 1.97 -31.79
CA ALA A 58 3.07 3.26 -32.04
C ALA A 58 1.66 3.35 -31.46
N ALA A 59 0.87 2.26 -31.44
CA ALA A 59 -0.45 2.26 -30.82
C ALA A 59 -0.36 2.59 -29.31
N GLY A 60 0.62 2.00 -28.61
CA GLY A 60 0.86 2.29 -27.20
C GLY A 60 1.38 3.71 -26.95
N VAL A 61 2.25 4.22 -27.83
CA VAL A 61 2.73 5.61 -27.78
C VAL A 61 1.58 6.58 -27.98
N ALA A 62 0.67 6.32 -28.95
CA ALA A 62 -0.50 7.16 -29.21
C ALA A 62 -1.42 7.22 -27.97
N VAL A 63 -1.81 6.08 -27.40
CA VAL A 63 -2.69 6.03 -26.22
C VAL A 63 -2.04 6.72 -25.02
N ALA A 64 -0.77 6.43 -24.71
CA ALA A 64 -0.04 7.06 -23.61
C ALA A 64 0.08 8.58 -23.81
N GLY A 65 0.46 9.01 -25.00
CA GLY A 65 0.61 10.43 -25.35
C GLY A 65 -0.72 11.19 -25.21
N LEU A 66 -1.81 10.67 -25.77
CA LEU A 66 -3.14 11.28 -25.64
C LEU A 66 -3.67 11.27 -24.20
N LEU A 67 -3.33 10.27 -23.39
CA LEU A 67 -3.63 10.24 -21.96
C LEU A 67 -2.86 11.32 -21.20
N VAL A 68 -1.58 11.52 -21.48
CA VAL A 68 -0.69 12.43 -20.74
C VAL A 68 -0.86 13.87 -21.21
N LEU A 69 -0.78 14.11 -22.50
CA LEU A 69 -0.79 15.45 -23.11
C LEU A 69 -2.20 15.97 -23.36
N GLY A 70 -3.18 15.07 -23.46
CA GLY A 70 -4.57 15.38 -23.71
C GLY A 70 -5.03 15.07 -25.12
N LEU A 71 -6.37 14.86 -25.30
CA LEU A 71 -6.95 14.48 -26.59
C LEU A 71 -6.68 15.49 -27.72
N TRP A 72 -6.50 16.76 -27.41
CA TRP A 72 -6.22 17.81 -28.39
C TRP A 72 -4.92 17.58 -29.20
N THR A 73 -4.03 16.68 -28.73
CA THR A 73 -2.77 16.33 -29.41
C THR A 73 -2.93 15.23 -30.47
N TRP A 74 -4.16 14.76 -30.77
CA TRP A 74 -4.41 13.74 -31.79
C TRP A 74 -3.83 14.09 -33.19
N PRO A 75 -3.71 15.37 -33.63
CA PRO A 75 -3.12 15.68 -34.92
C PRO A 75 -1.65 15.25 -35.03
N ALA A 76 -0.93 15.18 -33.90
CA ALA A 76 0.44 14.70 -33.89
C ALA A 76 0.53 13.22 -34.31
N VAL A 77 -0.43 12.39 -33.89
CA VAL A 77 -0.52 10.98 -34.29
C VAL A 77 -0.81 10.87 -35.78
N LEU A 78 -1.79 11.64 -36.29
CA LEU A 78 -2.18 11.62 -37.69
C LEU A 78 -1.03 12.10 -38.60
N ILE A 79 -0.43 13.24 -38.30
CA ILE A 79 0.64 13.83 -39.13
C ILE A 79 1.91 12.98 -39.05
N GLY A 80 2.36 12.61 -37.83
CA GLY A 80 3.55 11.82 -37.64
C GLY A 80 3.45 10.45 -38.30
N GLY A 81 2.30 9.78 -38.16
CA GLY A 81 2.03 8.51 -38.83
C GLY A 81 1.94 8.60 -40.32
N TYR A 82 1.28 9.62 -40.86
CA TYR A 82 1.18 9.83 -42.29
C TYR A 82 2.55 10.07 -42.93
N LEU A 83 3.35 10.95 -42.35
CA LEU A 83 4.70 11.23 -42.83
C LEU A 83 5.60 9.97 -42.80
N GLU A 84 5.49 9.16 -41.76
CA GLU A 84 6.22 7.89 -41.68
C GLU A 84 5.74 6.90 -42.75
N THR A 85 4.42 6.66 -42.85
CA THR A 85 3.84 5.70 -43.80
C THR A 85 4.17 6.07 -45.25
N MET A 86 4.28 7.36 -45.59
CA MET A 86 4.72 7.83 -46.93
C MET A 86 6.16 7.54 -47.25
N THR A 87 6.96 7.06 -46.30
CA THR A 87 8.33 6.55 -46.60
C THR A 87 8.32 5.16 -47.24
N HIS A 88 7.17 4.49 -47.23
CA HIS A 88 6.95 3.18 -47.85
C HIS A 88 6.22 3.32 -49.20
N PRO A 89 6.28 2.33 -50.08
CA PRO A 89 5.64 2.38 -51.43
C PRO A 89 4.09 2.12 -51.29
N ILE A 90 3.43 2.98 -50.57
CA ILE A 90 1.96 2.92 -50.29
C ILE A 90 1.29 4.15 -50.92
N SER A 91 0.13 3.97 -51.54
CA SER A 91 -0.63 5.07 -52.09
C SER A 91 -1.13 6.04 -51.01
N ALA A 92 -1.09 7.34 -51.25
CA ALA A 92 -1.47 8.35 -50.27
C ALA A 92 -2.88 8.17 -49.65
N PRO A 93 -3.92 7.78 -50.41
CA PRO A 93 -5.24 7.52 -49.82
C PRO A 93 -5.23 6.32 -48.83
N VAL A 94 -4.51 5.26 -49.13
CA VAL A 94 -4.39 4.07 -48.25
C VAL A 94 -3.61 4.42 -47.00
N ALA A 95 -2.50 5.13 -47.12
CA ALA A 95 -1.73 5.64 -46.01
C ALA A 95 -2.58 6.51 -45.07
N LEU A 96 -3.33 7.46 -45.66
CA LEU A 96 -4.22 8.33 -44.89
C LEU A 96 -5.31 7.53 -44.15
N ALA A 97 -5.96 6.56 -44.81
CA ALA A 97 -6.99 5.74 -44.21
C ALA A 97 -6.43 4.88 -43.04
N ALA A 98 -5.29 4.24 -43.23
CA ALA A 98 -4.64 3.44 -42.20
C ALA A 98 -4.29 4.28 -40.95
N VAL A 99 -3.65 5.43 -41.15
CA VAL A 99 -3.23 6.31 -40.05
C VAL A 99 -4.44 6.99 -39.40
N ALA A 100 -5.48 7.33 -40.16
CA ALA A 100 -6.74 7.82 -39.60
C ALA A 100 -7.41 6.76 -38.70
N GLY A 101 -7.38 5.49 -39.12
CA GLY A 101 -7.84 4.36 -38.30
C GLY A 101 -7.06 4.22 -36.98
N GLN A 102 -5.74 4.30 -37.04
CA GLN A 102 -4.85 4.27 -35.87
C GLN A 102 -5.11 5.46 -34.93
N THR A 103 -5.25 6.67 -35.49
CA THR A 103 -5.55 7.87 -34.71
C THR A 103 -6.92 7.77 -34.02
N LEU A 104 -7.94 7.32 -34.77
CA LEU A 104 -9.28 7.12 -34.22
C LEU A 104 -9.31 6.07 -33.12
N ALA A 105 -8.60 4.96 -33.30
CA ALA A 105 -8.46 3.92 -32.27
C ALA A 105 -7.86 4.49 -30.98
N ALA A 106 -6.79 5.28 -31.06
CA ALA A 106 -6.16 5.91 -29.90
C ALA A 106 -7.10 6.91 -29.21
N VAL A 107 -7.88 7.70 -29.97
CA VAL A 107 -8.91 8.60 -29.42
C VAL A 107 -10.00 7.79 -28.71
N VAL A 108 -10.51 6.74 -29.34
CA VAL A 108 -11.54 5.85 -28.75
C VAL A 108 -11.00 5.21 -27.47
N ALA A 109 -9.76 4.71 -27.47
CA ALA A 109 -9.11 4.17 -26.26
C ALA A 109 -9.18 5.16 -25.09
N VAL A 110 -8.75 6.39 -25.33
CA VAL A 110 -8.73 7.43 -24.27
C VAL A 110 -10.13 7.83 -23.82
N VAL A 111 -11.10 7.89 -24.73
CA VAL A 111 -12.50 8.19 -24.39
C VAL A 111 -13.08 7.07 -23.51
N LEU A 112 -12.92 5.82 -23.91
CA LEU A 112 -13.40 4.67 -23.16
C LEU A 112 -12.73 4.57 -21.78
N LEU A 113 -11.41 4.77 -21.70
CA LEU A 113 -10.68 4.79 -20.44
C LEU A 113 -11.17 5.92 -19.51
N ARG A 114 -11.51 7.08 -20.03
CA ARG A 114 -12.09 8.16 -19.22
C ARG A 114 -13.47 7.81 -18.64
N TRP A 115 -14.29 7.06 -19.34
CA TRP A 115 -15.58 6.59 -18.84
C TRP A 115 -15.43 5.67 -17.63
N THR A 116 -14.37 4.86 -17.59
CA THR A 116 -14.09 3.97 -16.46
C THR A 116 -13.40 4.67 -15.27
N ARG A 117 -13.20 6.00 -15.31
CA ARG A 117 -12.44 6.77 -14.31
C ARG A 117 -11.01 6.26 -14.14
N PHE A 118 -10.41 5.82 -15.22
CA PHE A 118 -9.06 5.27 -15.29
C PHE A 118 -8.01 6.19 -14.63
N ASP A 119 -7.26 5.63 -13.67
CA ASP A 119 -6.10 6.30 -13.08
C ASP A 119 -4.83 5.92 -13.85
N ARG A 120 -4.14 6.94 -14.39
CA ARG A 120 -2.85 6.76 -15.08
C ARG A 120 -1.76 6.14 -14.19
N ALA A 121 -1.98 6.09 -12.89
CA ALA A 121 -1.09 5.44 -11.94
C ALA A 121 -1.12 3.93 -12.02
N LEU A 122 -2.14 3.34 -12.67
CA LEU A 122 -2.34 1.90 -12.80
C LEU A 122 -2.30 1.18 -11.44
N ASN A 123 -2.87 1.83 -10.43
CA ASN A 123 -2.75 1.38 -9.05
C ASN A 123 -3.87 0.41 -8.63
N ARG A 124 -4.92 0.31 -9.41
CA ARG A 124 -6.11 -0.47 -9.12
C ARG A 124 -6.27 -1.57 -10.15
N LEU A 125 -6.87 -2.68 -9.72
CA LEU A 125 -7.21 -3.78 -10.63
C LEU A 125 -8.14 -3.29 -11.77
N ASP A 126 -9.11 -2.43 -11.44
CA ASP A 126 -10.04 -1.83 -12.40
C ASP A 126 -9.31 -1.04 -13.50
N ASP A 127 -8.20 -0.35 -13.15
CA ASP A 127 -7.41 0.40 -14.14
C ASP A 127 -6.74 -0.54 -15.14
N ILE A 128 -6.21 -1.67 -14.66
CA ILE A 128 -5.59 -2.68 -15.54
C ILE A 128 -6.64 -3.35 -16.41
N LEU A 129 -7.78 -3.73 -15.84
CA LEU A 129 -8.88 -4.31 -16.62
C LEU A 129 -9.41 -3.32 -17.66
N ALA A 130 -9.57 -2.04 -17.29
CA ALA A 130 -9.97 -1.00 -18.23
C ALA A 130 -8.95 -0.85 -19.38
N LEU A 131 -7.64 -0.85 -19.07
CA LEU A 131 -6.59 -0.79 -20.07
C LEU A 131 -6.63 -2.00 -21.00
N VAL A 132 -6.80 -3.21 -20.46
CA VAL A 132 -6.87 -4.44 -21.25
C VAL A 132 -8.09 -4.43 -22.17
N PHE A 133 -9.30 -4.28 -21.62
CA PHE A 133 -10.53 -4.44 -22.41
C PHE A 133 -10.82 -3.22 -23.29
N PHE A 134 -10.70 -2.01 -22.77
CA PHE A 134 -11.09 -0.80 -23.47
C PHE A 134 -9.91 -0.11 -24.16
N GLY A 135 -8.77 0.00 -23.45
CA GLY A 135 -7.57 0.66 -23.95
C GLY A 135 -6.86 -0.12 -25.05
N ALA A 136 -6.87 -1.46 -24.97
CA ALA A 136 -6.19 -2.32 -25.94
C ALA A 136 -7.21 -3.02 -26.87
N PHE A 137 -7.95 -4.02 -26.37
CA PHE A 137 -8.74 -4.87 -27.28
C PHE A 137 -9.87 -4.14 -28.00
N ALA A 138 -10.73 -3.39 -27.30
CA ALA A 138 -11.88 -2.73 -27.92
C ALA A 138 -11.46 -1.60 -28.86
N SER A 139 -10.47 -0.80 -28.47
CA SER A 139 -10.02 0.32 -29.29
C SER A 139 -9.32 -0.13 -30.57
N SER A 140 -8.48 -1.16 -30.50
CA SER A 140 -7.75 -1.70 -31.66
C SER A 140 -8.64 -2.31 -32.72
N LEU A 141 -9.89 -2.72 -32.38
CA LEU A 141 -10.89 -3.12 -33.38
C LEU A 141 -11.15 -2.03 -34.41
N VAL A 142 -11.08 -0.74 -34.00
CA VAL A 142 -11.31 0.39 -34.89
C VAL A 142 -10.20 0.49 -35.95
N ALA A 143 -8.94 0.38 -35.53
CA ALA A 143 -7.80 0.38 -36.45
C ALA A 143 -7.81 -0.83 -37.38
N ALA A 144 -8.11 -2.02 -36.83
CA ALA A 144 -8.21 -3.25 -37.60
C ALA A 144 -9.37 -3.23 -38.62
N ALA A 145 -10.48 -2.55 -38.31
CA ALA A 145 -11.57 -2.39 -39.26
C ALA A 145 -11.22 -1.47 -40.43
N ILE A 146 -10.40 -0.43 -40.23
CA ILE A 146 -10.11 0.59 -41.24
C ILE A 146 -8.84 0.27 -42.03
N GLY A 147 -7.72 -0.01 -41.36
CA GLY A 147 -6.41 -0.20 -41.98
C GLY A 147 -6.40 -1.35 -42.98
N PRO A 148 -6.54 -2.60 -42.55
CA PRO A 148 -6.53 -3.77 -43.44
C PRO A 148 -7.58 -3.68 -44.56
N THR A 149 -8.71 -3.07 -44.28
CA THR A 149 -9.77 -2.86 -45.27
C THR A 149 -9.29 -1.93 -46.39
N ALA A 150 -8.64 -0.82 -46.06
CA ALA A 150 -8.07 0.11 -47.06
C ALA A 150 -6.97 -0.59 -47.91
N PHE A 151 -6.14 -1.38 -47.27
CA PHE A 151 -5.10 -2.16 -47.98
C PHE A 151 -5.72 -3.21 -48.92
N ALA A 152 -6.77 -3.93 -48.47
CA ALA A 152 -7.46 -4.93 -49.28
C ALA A 152 -8.14 -4.31 -50.52
N PHE A 153 -8.84 -3.17 -50.38
CA PHE A 153 -9.46 -2.46 -51.51
C PHE A 153 -8.44 -1.94 -52.51
N SER A 154 -7.22 -1.70 -52.09
CA SER A 154 -6.12 -1.26 -52.98
C SER A 154 -5.28 -2.40 -53.54
N GLY A 155 -5.69 -3.66 -53.30
CA GLY A 155 -5.03 -4.83 -53.87
C GLY A 155 -3.74 -5.30 -53.17
N TYR A 156 -3.42 -4.74 -52.00
CA TYR A 156 -2.24 -5.16 -51.22
C TYR A 156 -2.39 -6.55 -50.58
N PHE A 157 -3.67 -6.93 -50.22
CA PHE A 157 -3.99 -8.25 -49.69
C PHE A 157 -4.96 -8.99 -50.60
N SER A 158 -4.76 -10.30 -50.73
CA SER A 158 -5.77 -11.16 -51.37
C SER A 158 -7.01 -11.30 -50.47
N ARG A 159 -8.15 -11.64 -51.05
CA ARG A 159 -9.38 -11.93 -50.27
C ARG A 159 -9.18 -13.07 -49.27
N HIS A 160 -8.30 -13.99 -49.59
CA HIS A 160 -7.97 -15.13 -48.74
C HIS A 160 -7.13 -14.68 -47.50
N ASP A 161 -6.22 -13.73 -47.68
CA ASP A 161 -5.30 -13.27 -46.63
C ASP A 161 -5.92 -12.20 -45.71
N PHE A 162 -7.01 -11.57 -46.16
CA PHE A 162 -7.67 -10.48 -45.44
C PHE A 162 -8.05 -10.83 -43.99
N PRO A 163 -8.69 -11.98 -43.65
CA PRO A 163 -9.03 -12.32 -42.26
C PRO A 163 -7.81 -12.44 -41.37
N PHE A 164 -6.70 -12.96 -41.90
CA PHE A 164 -5.45 -13.09 -41.17
C PHE A 164 -4.80 -11.73 -40.94
N ALA A 165 -4.71 -10.90 -41.96
CA ALA A 165 -4.18 -9.55 -41.83
C ALA A 165 -5.01 -8.69 -40.86
N TRP A 166 -6.32 -8.80 -40.86
CA TRP A 166 -7.23 -8.14 -39.95
C TRP A 166 -6.97 -8.55 -38.49
N PHE A 167 -6.86 -9.87 -38.26
CA PHE A 167 -6.65 -10.42 -36.93
C PHE A 167 -5.25 -10.04 -36.39
N ASP A 168 -4.21 -10.17 -37.20
CA ASP A 168 -2.84 -9.84 -36.84
C ASP A 168 -2.69 -8.35 -36.52
N TRP A 169 -3.40 -7.47 -37.27
CA TRP A 169 -3.42 -6.05 -37.00
C TRP A 169 -4.08 -5.72 -35.67
N TRP A 170 -5.26 -6.33 -35.43
CA TRP A 170 -5.98 -6.15 -34.17
C TRP A 170 -5.14 -6.55 -32.95
N VAL A 171 -4.56 -7.72 -32.96
CA VAL A 171 -3.78 -8.24 -31.82
C VAL A 171 -2.44 -7.52 -31.71
N GLY A 172 -1.79 -7.19 -32.83
CA GLY A 172 -0.53 -6.42 -32.83
C GLY A 172 -0.67 -5.03 -32.19
N ASP A 173 -1.75 -4.33 -32.52
CA ASP A 173 -2.09 -3.03 -31.88
C ASP A 173 -2.39 -3.19 -30.38
N ALA A 174 -3.23 -4.19 -30.04
CA ALA A 174 -3.58 -4.45 -28.64
C ALA A 174 -2.35 -4.77 -27.80
N VAL A 175 -1.45 -5.62 -28.28
CA VAL A 175 -0.18 -5.95 -27.60
C VAL A 175 0.72 -4.72 -27.50
N GLY A 176 0.78 -3.89 -28.54
CA GLY A 176 1.50 -2.61 -28.53
C GLY A 176 1.00 -1.67 -27.43
N VAL A 177 -0.33 -1.51 -27.30
CA VAL A 177 -0.95 -0.73 -26.22
C VAL A 177 -0.61 -1.32 -24.85
N LEU A 178 -0.78 -2.64 -24.66
CA LEU A 178 -0.55 -3.30 -23.38
C LEU A 178 0.91 -3.23 -22.92
N THR A 179 1.86 -3.27 -23.85
CA THR A 179 3.30 -3.27 -23.53
C THR A 179 3.83 -1.86 -23.34
N VAL A 180 3.51 -0.95 -24.26
CA VAL A 180 4.15 0.37 -24.33
C VAL A 180 3.41 1.42 -23.48
N THR A 181 2.07 1.37 -23.41
CA THR A 181 1.32 2.37 -22.62
C THR A 181 1.69 2.34 -21.13
N PRO A 182 1.71 1.19 -20.43
CA PRO A 182 2.12 1.15 -19.03
C PRO A 182 3.56 1.60 -18.83
N LEU A 183 4.47 1.22 -19.73
CA LEU A 183 5.87 1.65 -19.68
C LEU A 183 5.97 3.17 -19.70
N LEU A 184 5.31 3.84 -20.66
CA LEU A 184 5.36 5.30 -20.81
C LEU A 184 4.69 6.03 -19.65
N LEU A 185 3.56 5.53 -19.15
CA LEU A 185 2.87 6.10 -17.99
C LEU A 185 3.72 6.02 -16.71
N LEU A 186 4.55 4.98 -16.59
CA LEU A 186 5.43 4.78 -15.44
C LEU A 186 6.78 5.49 -15.57
N LEU A 187 7.26 5.81 -16.79
CA LEU A 187 8.54 6.50 -16.99
C LEU A 187 8.66 7.80 -16.18
N GLY A 188 7.60 8.59 -16.09
CA GLY A 188 7.53 9.79 -15.24
C GLY A 188 7.64 9.52 -13.73
N ARG A 189 7.45 8.29 -13.31
CA ARG A 189 7.42 7.85 -11.91
C ARG A 189 8.57 6.90 -11.53
N LEU A 190 9.38 6.47 -12.49
CA LEU A 190 10.48 5.52 -12.23
C LEU A 190 11.44 6.00 -11.15
N ARG A 191 11.62 7.33 -10.99
CA ARG A 191 12.45 7.92 -9.92
C ARG A 191 11.83 7.79 -8.53
N ALA A 192 10.51 7.66 -8.44
CA ALA A 192 9.75 7.60 -7.18
C ALA A 192 9.17 6.20 -6.87
N GLY A 193 9.17 5.28 -7.84
CA GLY A 193 8.39 4.04 -7.78
C GLY A 193 9.12 2.78 -7.34
N ILE A 194 10.46 2.77 -7.32
CA ILE A 194 11.22 1.63 -6.78
C ILE A 194 11.47 1.90 -5.30
N PRO A 195 11.08 0.99 -4.41
CA PRO A 195 11.33 1.15 -2.97
C PRO A 195 12.81 1.44 -2.69
N SER A 196 13.08 2.41 -1.84
CA SER A 196 14.44 2.80 -1.46
C SER A 196 15.25 1.58 -1.02
N GLY A 197 16.45 1.41 -1.59
CA GLY A 197 17.32 0.25 -1.32
C GLY A 197 17.14 -0.97 -2.24
N ARG A 198 16.13 -1.03 -3.09
CA ARG A 198 15.89 -2.16 -4.02
C ARG A 198 16.37 -1.95 -5.45
N GLY A 199 17.06 -0.86 -5.72
CA GLY A 199 17.65 -0.59 -7.04
C GLY A 199 18.54 -1.72 -7.55
N PRO A 200 19.52 -2.21 -6.77
CA PRO A 200 20.36 -3.34 -7.19
C PRO A 200 19.58 -4.64 -7.45
N GLU A 201 18.56 -4.94 -6.63
CA GLU A 201 17.66 -6.09 -6.86
C GLU A 201 16.92 -5.96 -8.19
N ALA A 202 16.42 -4.77 -8.51
CA ALA A 202 15.70 -4.52 -9.77
C ALA A 202 16.62 -4.70 -10.97
N VAL A 203 17.83 -4.14 -10.94
CA VAL A 203 18.84 -4.31 -12.01
C VAL A 203 19.23 -5.77 -12.16
N GLY A 204 19.52 -6.47 -11.06
CA GLY A 204 19.85 -7.89 -11.07
C GLY A 204 18.74 -8.75 -11.65
N LEU A 205 17.48 -8.50 -11.26
CA LEU A 205 16.33 -9.23 -11.80
C LEU A 205 16.14 -8.99 -13.30
N LEU A 206 16.25 -7.75 -13.77
CA LEU A 206 16.16 -7.43 -15.19
C LEU A 206 17.29 -8.10 -16.00
N ALA A 207 18.52 -8.10 -15.48
CA ALA A 207 19.66 -8.75 -16.13
C ALA A 207 19.47 -10.27 -16.21
N VAL A 208 19.09 -10.92 -15.10
CA VAL A 208 18.81 -12.37 -15.07
C VAL A 208 17.64 -12.70 -15.99
N THR A 209 16.57 -11.90 -16.00
CA THR A 209 15.46 -12.07 -16.93
C THR A 209 15.92 -11.98 -18.39
N ALA A 210 16.73 -10.98 -18.73
CA ALA A 210 17.26 -10.82 -20.09
C ALA A 210 18.08 -12.04 -20.52
N VAL A 211 19.05 -12.47 -19.72
CA VAL A 211 19.89 -13.63 -20.00
C VAL A 211 19.07 -14.90 -20.13
N SER A 212 18.17 -15.16 -19.17
CA SER A 212 17.30 -16.33 -19.19
C SER A 212 16.37 -16.32 -20.40
N SER A 213 15.79 -15.18 -20.74
CA SER A 213 14.93 -15.03 -21.92
C SER A 213 15.71 -15.33 -23.21
N VAL A 214 16.94 -14.82 -23.36
CA VAL A 214 17.79 -15.14 -24.53
C VAL A 214 18.03 -16.64 -24.65
N VAL A 215 18.34 -17.32 -23.54
CA VAL A 215 18.55 -18.78 -23.53
C VAL A 215 17.26 -19.54 -23.91
N LEU A 216 16.13 -19.14 -23.30
CA LEU A 216 14.84 -19.78 -23.53
C LEU A 216 14.33 -19.57 -24.96
N PHE A 217 14.48 -18.37 -25.51
CA PHE A 217 14.00 -18.03 -26.85
C PHE A 217 14.98 -18.44 -27.97
N ARG A 218 16.19 -18.88 -27.66
CA ARG A 218 17.07 -19.58 -28.61
C ARG A 218 16.89 -21.09 -28.63
N SER A 219 16.20 -21.62 -27.60
CA SER A 219 15.87 -23.05 -27.55
C SER A 219 14.69 -23.37 -28.46
N THR A 220 14.74 -24.49 -29.14
CA THR A 220 13.61 -25.02 -29.92
C THR A 220 12.56 -25.72 -29.06
N MET A 221 12.85 -25.92 -27.76
CA MET A 221 11.92 -26.53 -26.83
C MET A 221 10.84 -25.51 -26.38
N PRO A 222 9.59 -25.94 -26.15
CA PRO A 222 8.49 -25.07 -25.72
C PRO A 222 8.58 -24.71 -24.23
N VAL A 223 9.74 -24.21 -23.77
CA VAL A 223 10.00 -23.91 -22.34
C VAL A 223 9.83 -22.42 -22.00
N MET A 224 9.29 -21.61 -22.90
CA MET A 224 9.09 -20.16 -22.73
C MET A 224 8.27 -19.79 -21.49
N PHE A 225 7.43 -20.71 -20.96
CA PHE A 225 6.68 -20.48 -19.71
C PHE A 225 7.59 -20.28 -18.49
N LEU A 226 8.88 -20.64 -18.55
CA LEU A 226 9.83 -20.41 -17.47
C LEU A 226 10.17 -18.92 -17.25
N VAL A 227 9.64 -18.00 -18.05
CA VAL A 227 9.71 -16.55 -17.76
C VAL A 227 8.74 -16.12 -16.65
N PHE A 228 7.65 -16.85 -16.39
CA PHE A 228 6.65 -16.48 -15.39
C PHE A 228 7.17 -16.39 -13.95
N PRO A 229 8.10 -17.21 -13.47
CA PRO A 229 8.75 -17.00 -12.17
C PRO A 229 9.39 -15.61 -12.01
N PHE A 230 10.01 -15.06 -13.06
CA PHE A 230 10.59 -13.71 -13.04
C PHE A 230 9.50 -12.63 -12.99
N VAL A 231 8.41 -12.83 -13.74
CA VAL A 231 7.22 -11.97 -13.69
C VAL A 231 6.63 -11.94 -12.29
N LEU A 232 6.46 -13.11 -11.67
CA LEU A 232 5.97 -13.25 -10.30
C LEU A 232 6.89 -12.54 -9.29
N TRP A 233 8.20 -12.77 -9.38
CA TRP A 233 9.18 -12.11 -8.52
C TRP A 233 9.10 -10.58 -8.66
N ALA A 234 9.10 -10.07 -9.90
CA ALA A 234 9.00 -8.65 -10.16
C ALA A 234 7.74 -8.03 -9.55
N ALA A 235 6.57 -8.64 -9.76
CA ALA A 235 5.29 -8.17 -9.23
C ALA A 235 5.26 -8.19 -7.69
N LEU A 236 5.75 -9.26 -7.07
CA LEU A 236 5.74 -9.41 -5.61
C LEU A 236 6.75 -8.50 -4.91
N ARG A 237 7.93 -8.30 -5.47
CA ARG A 237 9.02 -7.57 -4.82
C ARG A 237 9.12 -6.11 -5.22
N LEU A 238 9.02 -5.84 -6.52
CA LEU A 238 9.23 -4.52 -7.11
C LEU A 238 7.92 -3.81 -7.48
N GLY A 239 6.79 -4.53 -7.42
CA GLY A 239 5.48 -3.99 -7.79
C GLY A 239 5.34 -3.70 -9.27
N LEU A 240 4.46 -2.75 -9.62
CA LEU A 240 4.13 -2.44 -11.00
C LEU A 240 5.33 -2.01 -11.88
N PRO A 241 6.27 -1.16 -11.43
CA PRO A 241 7.44 -0.81 -12.24
C PRO A 241 8.32 -2.03 -12.59
N GLY A 242 8.53 -2.93 -11.64
CA GLY A 242 9.28 -4.17 -11.88
C GLY A 242 8.57 -5.11 -12.84
N ALA A 243 7.27 -5.29 -12.66
CA ALA A 243 6.43 -6.11 -13.51
C ALA A 243 6.43 -5.63 -14.98
N VAL A 244 6.27 -4.32 -15.20
CA VAL A 244 6.35 -3.72 -16.54
C VAL A 244 7.75 -3.86 -17.12
N GLY A 245 8.80 -3.60 -16.33
CA GLY A 245 10.20 -3.73 -16.79
C GLY A 245 10.52 -5.15 -17.26
N VAL A 246 10.17 -6.18 -16.46
CA VAL A 246 10.36 -7.59 -16.83
C VAL A 246 9.56 -7.94 -18.08
N SER A 247 8.30 -7.51 -18.20
CA SER A 247 7.48 -7.78 -19.39
C SER A 247 8.08 -7.18 -20.66
N VAL A 248 8.60 -5.97 -20.58
CA VAL A 248 9.25 -5.29 -21.71
C VAL A 248 10.54 -6.02 -22.12
N VAL A 249 11.35 -6.47 -21.16
CA VAL A 249 12.56 -7.25 -21.45
C VAL A 249 12.21 -8.57 -22.13
N VAL A 250 11.24 -9.31 -21.62
CA VAL A 250 10.78 -10.57 -22.23
C VAL A 250 10.26 -10.31 -23.64
N ALA A 251 9.41 -9.29 -23.82
CA ALA A 251 8.86 -8.94 -25.13
C ALA A 251 9.95 -8.58 -26.14
N ALA A 252 10.93 -7.76 -25.75
CA ALA A 252 12.03 -7.35 -26.63
C ALA A 252 12.88 -8.54 -27.08
N VAL A 253 13.24 -9.43 -26.13
CA VAL A 253 14.02 -10.64 -26.46
C VAL A 253 13.21 -11.59 -27.35
N ALA A 254 11.93 -11.80 -27.04
CA ALA A 254 11.06 -12.67 -27.82
C ALA A 254 10.88 -12.16 -29.26
N VAL A 255 10.69 -10.83 -29.43
CA VAL A 255 10.63 -10.18 -30.76
C VAL A 255 11.94 -10.41 -31.53
N GLY A 256 13.10 -10.08 -30.93
CA GLY A 256 14.40 -10.24 -31.58
C GLY A 256 14.65 -11.68 -32.06
N SER A 257 14.46 -12.66 -31.17
CA SER A 257 14.63 -14.08 -31.53
C SER A 257 13.68 -14.54 -32.62
N THR A 258 12.44 -14.03 -32.64
CA THR A 258 11.45 -14.39 -33.67
C THR A 258 11.82 -13.80 -35.03
N ILE A 259 12.40 -12.60 -35.08
CA ILE A 259 12.90 -11.95 -36.29
C ILE A 259 14.09 -12.74 -36.84
N ASP A 260 15.02 -13.17 -35.99
CA ASP A 260 16.18 -13.97 -36.36
C ASP A 260 15.78 -15.40 -36.83
N GLY A 261 14.51 -15.76 -36.76
CA GLY A 261 13.99 -17.09 -37.11
C GLY A 261 14.36 -18.16 -36.11
N GLU A 262 14.77 -17.77 -34.92
CA GLU A 262 15.13 -18.66 -33.81
C GLU A 262 13.96 -18.88 -32.84
N GLY A 263 14.10 -19.89 -31.97
CA GLY A 263 13.25 -20.08 -30.81
C GLY A 263 12.03 -20.97 -31.00
N PRO A 264 11.16 -21.07 -29.97
CA PRO A 264 10.11 -22.07 -29.90
C PRO A 264 9.01 -21.92 -30.95
N PHE A 265 8.90 -20.75 -31.58
CA PHE A 265 7.91 -20.47 -32.62
C PHE A 265 8.48 -20.69 -34.04
N SER A 266 9.78 -20.91 -34.21
CA SER A 266 10.46 -20.96 -35.53
C SER A 266 9.96 -22.11 -36.40
N ALA A 267 9.58 -23.24 -35.80
CA ALA A 267 9.07 -24.42 -36.53
C ALA A 267 7.62 -24.26 -37.03
N LEU A 268 6.91 -23.21 -36.59
CA LEU A 268 5.52 -22.98 -36.99
C LEU A 268 5.43 -22.29 -38.36
N PRO A 269 4.35 -22.53 -39.13
CA PRO A 269 4.02 -21.73 -40.32
C PRO A 269 3.95 -20.24 -39.94
N ALA A 270 4.28 -19.38 -40.89
CA ALA A 270 4.47 -17.94 -40.65
C ALA A 270 3.33 -17.27 -39.87
N HIS A 271 2.08 -17.51 -40.26
CA HIS A 271 0.91 -16.96 -39.56
C HIS A 271 0.73 -17.53 -38.13
N SER A 272 0.83 -18.87 -37.97
CA SER A 272 0.73 -19.50 -36.64
C SER A 272 1.86 -19.06 -35.72
N ARG A 273 3.05 -18.79 -36.25
CA ARG A 273 4.19 -18.22 -35.52
C ARG A 273 3.86 -16.85 -34.94
N LEU A 274 3.34 -15.95 -35.79
CA LEU A 274 2.96 -14.61 -35.41
C LEU A 274 1.87 -14.62 -34.31
N VAL A 275 0.80 -15.37 -34.54
CA VAL A 275 -0.32 -15.50 -33.58
C VAL A 275 0.16 -16.08 -32.24
N SER A 276 0.96 -17.16 -32.26
CA SER A 276 1.47 -17.78 -31.03
C SER A 276 2.36 -16.83 -30.24
N PHE A 277 3.21 -16.07 -30.92
CA PHE A 277 4.04 -15.04 -30.33
C PHE A 277 3.21 -13.92 -29.69
N GLN A 278 2.21 -13.39 -30.42
CA GLN A 278 1.34 -12.33 -29.92
C GLN A 278 0.56 -12.77 -28.68
N PHE A 279 -0.02 -13.97 -28.66
CA PHE A 279 -0.71 -14.52 -27.50
C PHE A 279 0.22 -14.75 -26.31
N PHE A 280 1.42 -15.26 -26.56
CA PHE A 280 2.43 -15.41 -25.52
C PHE A 280 2.75 -14.05 -24.88
N ASN A 281 3.06 -13.04 -25.70
CA ASN A 281 3.44 -11.72 -25.23
C ASN A 281 2.26 -11.04 -24.48
N ALA A 282 1.04 -11.11 -25.03
CA ALA A 282 -0.16 -10.65 -24.35
C ALA A 282 -0.34 -11.32 -22.98
N SER A 283 -0.15 -12.64 -22.90
CA SER A 283 -0.27 -13.41 -21.65
C SER A 283 0.76 -12.95 -20.62
N VAL A 284 2.02 -12.76 -21.01
CA VAL A 284 3.07 -12.27 -20.10
C VAL A 284 2.72 -10.88 -19.57
N VAL A 285 2.35 -9.94 -20.45
CA VAL A 285 2.04 -8.57 -20.06
C VAL A 285 0.79 -8.50 -19.19
N VAL A 286 -0.30 -9.13 -19.61
CA VAL A 286 -1.57 -9.10 -18.86
C VAL A 286 -1.41 -9.74 -17.48
N THR A 287 -0.77 -10.92 -17.40
CA THR A 287 -0.50 -11.59 -16.12
C THR A 287 0.36 -10.73 -15.21
N SER A 288 1.40 -10.10 -15.77
CA SER A 288 2.31 -9.22 -15.07
C SER A 288 1.59 -8.02 -14.45
N LEU A 289 0.77 -7.33 -15.24
CA LEU A 289 0.00 -6.16 -14.82
C LEU A 289 -1.05 -6.52 -13.78
N LEU A 290 -1.84 -7.59 -14.01
CA LEU A 290 -2.87 -8.04 -13.09
C LEU A 290 -2.28 -8.45 -11.74
N LEU A 291 -1.21 -9.23 -11.75
CA LEU A 291 -0.55 -9.66 -10.53
C LEU A 291 0.00 -8.48 -9.74
N ALA A 292 0.66 -7.53 -10.41
CA ALA A 292 1.18 -6.33 -9.77
C ALA A 292 0.06 -5.46 -9.17
N ALA A 293 -1.08 -5.33 -9.87
CA ALA A 293 -2.24 -4.59 -9.36
C ALA A 293 -2.84 -5.25 -8.11
N VAL A 294 -3.08 -6.56 -8.14
CA VAL A 294 -3.62 -7.31 -6.99
C VAL A 294 -2.69 -7.22 -5.78
N VAL A 295 -1.37 -7.38 -5.99
CA VAL A 295 -0.38 -7.24 -4.90
C VAL A 295 -0.40 -5.84 -4.30
N ASN A 296 -0.46 -4.82 -5.15
CA ASN A 296 -0.49 -3.42 -4.72
C ASN A 296 -1.77 -3.07 -3.94
N GLU A 297 -2.92 -3.52 -4.42
CA GLU A 297 -4.22 -3.33 -3.74
C GLU A 297 -4.24 -4.01 -2.37
N ARG A 298 -3.75 -5.26 -2.29
CA ARG A 298 -3.63 -5.97 -1.02
C ARG A 298 -2.71 -5.24 -0.02
N ARG A 299 -1.57 -4.72 -0.48
CA ARG A 299 -0.67 -3.94 0.38
C ARG A 299 -1.36 -2.70 0.94
N ARG A 300 -2.06 -1.95 0.11
CA ARG A 300 -2.81 -0.76 0.53
C ARG A 300 -3.87 -1.10 1.57
N ALA A 301 -4.68 -2.13 1.31
CA ALA A 301 -5.69 -2.58 2.27
C ALA A 301 -5.08 -2.94 3.64
N LEU A 302 -3.92 -3.58 3.66
CA LEU A 302 -3.21 -3.88 4.91
C LEU A 302 -2.69 -2.62 5.62
N ASP A 303 -2.20 -1.64 4.87
CA ASP A 303 -1.71 -0.38 5.45
C ASP A 303 -2.85 0.47 5.99
N ASP A 304 -4.01 0.53 5.31
CA ASP A 304 -5.23 1.18 5.78
C ASP A 304 -5.73 0.58 7.10
N VAL A 305 -5.70 -0.76 7.21
CA VAL A 305 -6.07 -1.46 8.46
C VAL A 305 -5.11 -1.12 9.59
N ARG A 306 -3.80 -1.07 9.32
CA ARG A 306 -2.78 -0.69 10.33
C ARG A 306 -2.99 0.75 10.82
N GLU A 307 -3.21 1.67 9.90
CA GLU A 307 -3.47 3.06 10.24
C GLU A 307 -4.77 3.23 11.03
N SER A 308 -5.83 2.52 10.65
CA SER A 308 -7.10 2.53 11.39
C SER A 308 -6.92 2.01 12.82
N ARG A 309 -6.18 0.91 13.00
CA ARG A 309 -5.88 0.38 14.34
C ARG A 309 -5.07 1.37 15.17
N ALA A 310 -4.06 2.00 14.60
CA ALA A 310 -3.28 3.02 15.31
C ALA A 310 -4.14 4.20 15.76
N ARG A 311 -5.06 4.68 14.91
CA ARG A 311 -6.01 5.75 15.26
C ARG A 311 -6.95 5.36 16.41
N ILE A 312 -7.46 4.12 16.40
CA ILE A 312 -8.35 3.63 17.49
C ILE A 312 -7.59 3.60 18.81
N VAL A 313 -6.36 3.09 18.84
CA VAL A 313 -5.54 3.07 20.06
C VAL A 313 -5.26 4.48 20.57
N GLN A 314 -4.89 5.41 19.68
CA GLN A 314 -4.66 6.81 20.07
C GLN A 314 -5.93 7.49 20.62
N ALA A 315 -7.09 7.24 20.01
CA ALA A 315 -8.36 7.77 20.50
C ALA A 315 -8.73 7.20 21.88
N ALA A 316 -8.53 5.90 22.09
CA ALA A 316 -8.76 5.26 23.38
C ALA A 316 -7.85 5.81 24.49
N ASP A 317 -6.58 6.06 24.19
CA ASP A 317 -5.61 6.64 25.13
C ASP A 317 -5.91 8.13 25.42
N ALA A 318 -6.41 8.88 24.43
CA ALA A 318 -6.85 10.25 24.63
C ALA A 318 -8.09 10.34 25.53
N GLU A 319 -9.08 9.47 25.31
CA GLU A 319 -10.30 9.42 26.14
C GLU A 319 -9.97 8.97 27.58
N ARG A 320 -9.05 8.02 27.72
CA ARG A 320 -8.57 7.56 29.04
C ARG A 320 -7.95 8.71 29.85
N ARG A 321 -7.07 9.52 29.22
CA ARG A 321 -6.47 10.71 29.85
C ARG A 321 -7.51 11.78 30.19
N ARG A 322 -8.58 11.87 29.38
CA ARG A 322 -9.68 12.79 29.67
C ARG A 322 -10.45 12.33 30.91
N LEU A 323 -10.84 11.06 30.96
CA LEU A 323 -11.55 10.47 32.10
C LEU A 323 -10.75 10.59 33.40
N GLU A 324 -9.44 10.41 33.35
CA GLU A 324 -8.55 10.61 34.50
C GLU A 324 -8.60 12.03 35.03
N ARG A 325 -8.49 13.03 34.15
CA ARG A 325 -8.58 14.44 34.56
C ARG A 325 -9.97 14.78 35.16
N ASP A 326 -11.03 14.31 34.51
CA ASP A 326 -12.39 14.53 34.95
C ASP A 326 -12.64 13.88 36.34
N LEU A 327 -12.08 12.68 36.60
CA LEU A 327 -12.13 12.01 37.88
C LEU A 327 -11.30 12.73 38.96
N HIS A 328 -10.07 13.15 38.58
CA HIS A 328 -9.17 13.84 39.50
C HIS A 328 -9.72 15.21 39.88
N ASP A 329 -10.12 16.03 38.93
CA ASP A 329 -10.49 17.44 39.16
C ASP A 329 -11.94 17.56 39.63
N GLY A 330 -12.82 16.64 39.24
CA GLY A 330 -14.25 16.68 39.62
C GLY A 330 -14.57 15.91 40.88
N ALA A 331 -14.41 14.59 40.86
CA ALA A 331 -14.90 13.72 41.94
C ALA A 331 -13.99 13.75 43.18
N GLN A 332 -12.65 13.72 42.97
CA GLN A 332 -11.71 13.75 44.10
C GLN A 332 -11.78 15.09 44.89
N GLN A 333 -11.83 16.23 44.21
CA GLN A 333 -11.94 17.52 44.88
C GLN A 333 -13.24 17.68 45.70
N ARG A 334 -14.38 17.16 45.19
CA ARG A 334 -15.64 17.17 45.90
C ARG A 334 -15.60 16.29 47.16
N LEU A 335 -14.99 15.11 47.09
CA LEU A 335 -14.84 14.24 48.25
C LEU A 335 -13.90 14.82 49.32
N VAL A 336 -12.82 15.48 48.90
CA VAL A 336 -11.91 16.22 49.81
C VAL A 336 -12.68 17.33 50.50
N SER A 337 -13.42 18.16 49.77
CA SER A 337 -14.24 19.24 50.32
C SER A 337 -15.30 18.70 51.30
N LEU A 338 -15.98 17.60 50.94
CA LEU A 338 -16.96 16.95 51.83
C LEU A 338 -16.29 16.41 53.09
N SER A 339 -15.15 15.75 52.99
CA SER A 339 -14.41 15.25 54.14
C SER A 339 -13.94 16.37 55.08
N CYS A 340 -13.48 17.50 54.54
CA CYS A 340 -13.12 18.67 55.31
C CYS A 340 -14.34 19.29 56.02
N THR A 341 -15.48 19.40 55.33
CA THR A 341 -16.71 19.94 55.91
C THR A 341 -17.21 19.05 57.07
N LEU A 342 -17.21 17.71 56.87
CA LEU A 342 -17.60 16.76 57.91
C LEU A 342 -16.66 16.83 59.13
N ALA A 343 -15.35 16.92 58.92
CA ALA A 343 -14.37 17.02 60.00
C ALA A 343 -14.50 18.35 60.81
N LEU A 344 -14.72 19.47 60.11
CA LEU A 344 -14.94 20.76 60.77
C LEU A 344 -16.28 20.75 61.58
N THR A 345 -17.34 20.20 61.00
CA THR A 345 -18.63 20.09 61.70
C THR A 345 -18.52 19.22 62.96
N MET A 346 -17.72 18.13 62.87
CA MET A 346 -17.45 17.28 64.05
C MET A 346 -16.65 18.02 65.12
N ALA A 347 -15.72 18.87 64.76
CA ALA A 347 -14.91 19.65 65.71
C ALA A 347 -15.75 20.73 66.46
N ASP A 348 -16.79 21.25 65.76
CA ASP A 348 -17.68 22.26 66.33
C ASP A 348 -18.76 21.68 67.22
N LEU A 349 -19.01 20.36 67.16
CA LEU A 349 -20.02 19.68 68.02
C LEU A 349 -19.42 19.33 69.41
N GLY A 350 -20.05 19.82 70.47
CA GLY A 350 -19.64 19.46 71.84
C GLY A 350 -19.89 17.99 72.16
N GLU A 351 -19.20 17.49 73.20
CA GLU A 351 -19.25 16.07 73.62
C GLU A 351 -20.64 15.56 74.02
N GLU A 352 -21.60 16.47 74.29
CA GLU A 352 -22.96 16.12 74.69
C GLU A 352 -23.86 15.51 73.60
N GLN A 353 -23.39 15.48 72.31
CA GLN A 353 -24.17 14.99 71.14
C GLN A 353 -23.59 13.68 70.57
N GLY A 354 -23.38 12.67 71.43
CA GLY A 354 -22.65 11.45 71.06
C GLY A 354 -23.22 10.65 69.87
N GLU A 355 -24.55 10.59 69.66
CA GLU A 355 -25.14 9.90 68.52
C GLU A 355 -24.89 10.61 67.20
N LEU A 356 -25.00 11.95 67.17
CA LEU A 356 -24.71 12.75 65.95
C LEU A 356 -23.24 12.73 65.62
N HIS A 357 -22.35 12.84 66.60
CA HIS A 357 -20.91 12.73 66.42
C HIS A 357 -20.52 11.38 65.85
N GLY A 358 -21.12 10.26 66.30
CA GLY A 358 -20.90 8.92 65.74
C GLY A 358 -21.43 8.78 64.31
N ALA A 359 -22.56 9.42 63.96
CA ALA A 359 -23.09 9.40 62.60
C ALA A 359 -22.19 10.16 61.62
N LEU A 360 -21.70 11.34 62.00
CA LEU A 360 -20.74 12.13 61.21
C LEU A 360 -19.40 11.42 61.04
N GLY A 361 -18.91 10.74 62.07
CA GLY A 361 -17.70 9.94 62.02
C GLY A 361 -17.82 8.79 60.99
N ARG A 362 -18.95 8.11 60.92
CA ARG A 362 -19.21 7.09 59.88
C ARG A 362 -19.23 7.71 58.48
N ALA A 363 -19.92 8.83 58.29
CA ALA A 363 -20.00 9.53 57.00
C ALA A 363 -18.60 10.01 56.52
N LEU A 364 -17.74 10.48 57.44
CA LEU A 364 -16.35 10.84 57.14
C LEU A 364 -15.52 9.62 56.70
N ALA A 365 -15.66 8.51 57.41
CA ALA A 365 -14.98 7.26 57.06
C ALA A 365 -15.43 6.75 55.68
N ASP A 366 -16.74 6.81 55.35
CA ASP A 366 -17.26 6.42 54.05
C ASP A 366 -16.74 7.33 52.92
N ALA A 367 -16.69 8.66 53.16
CA ALA A 367 -16.15 9.62 52.21
C ALA A 367 -14.65 9.38 51.92
N GLN A 368 -13.88 9.06 52.98
CA GLN A 368 -12.46 8.74 52.86
C GLN A 368 -12.22 7.38 52.14
N ALA A 369 -13.06 6.39 52.39
CA ALA A 369 -13.03 5.11 51.69
C ALA A 369 -13.33 5.30 50.19
N ALA A 370 -14.39 6.04 49.83
CA ALA A 370 -14.74 6.37 48.46
C ALA A 370 -13.62 7.18 47.76
N GLN A 371 -12.94 8.07 48.46
CA GLN A 371 -11.76 8.81 47.94
C GLN A 371 -10.61 7.87 47.65
N SER A 372 -10.36 6.87 48.52
CA SER A 372 -9.31 5.87 48.33
C SER A 372 -9.62 4.97 47.13
N GLU A 373 -10.87 4.52 46.96
CA GLU A 373 -11.31 3.75 45.79
C GLU A 373 -11.16 4.54 44.49
N LEU A 374 -11.60 5.80 44.47
CA LEU A 374 -11.43 6.66 43.30
C LEU A 374 -9.97 6.89 42.92
N ARG A 375 -9.10 7.08 43.92
CA ARG A 375 -7.64 7.15 43.68
C ARG A 375 -7.07 5.86 43.10
N SER A 376 -7.57 4.71 43.57
CA SER A 376 -7.16 3.40 43.05
C SER A 376 -7.63 3.18 41.62
N LEU A 377 -8.85 3.60 41.28
CA LEU A 377 -9.36 3.55 39.90
C LEU A 377 -8.61 4.51 38.97
N ALA A 378 -8.34 5.73 39.40
CA ALA A 378 -7.60 6.73 38.62
C ALA A 378 -6.15 6.31 38.36
N ARG A 379 -5.46 5.65 39.31
CA ARG A 379 -4.10 5.16 39.15
C ARG A 379 -3.90 4.13 38.01
N GLY A 380 -4.97 3.40 37.66
CA GLY A 380 -4.96 2.49 36.50
C GLY A 380 -5.03 3.21 35.15
N ILE A 381 -5.12 4.55 35.09
CA ILE A 381 -5.41 5.29 33.87
C ILE A 381 -4.17 5.96 33.25
N HIS A 382 -3.43 6.82 33.94
CA HIS A 382 -2.11 7.37 33.53
C HIS A 382 -1.49 8.23 34.65
N PRO A 383 -0.33 7.91 35.24
CA PRO A 383 0.16 8.68 36.37
C PRO A 383 0.87 9.96 35.93
N ALA A 384 0.58 11.07 36.62
CA ALA A 384 1.28 12.34 36.45
C ALA A 384 2.80 12.19 36.63
N VAL A 385 3.24 11.34 37.55
CA VAL A 385 4.66 11.01 37.81
C VAL A 385 5.36 10.51 36.54
N LEU A 386 4.69 9.74 35.68
CA LEU A 386 5.27 9.27 34.41
C LEU A 386 5.56 10.46 33.46
N THR A 387 4.66 11.43 33.43
CA THR A 387 4.82 12.63 32.58
C THR A 387 5.88 13.57 33.13
N ASP A 388 5.88 13.79 34.44
CA ASP A 388 6.72 14.81 35.09
C ASP A 388 8.11 14.29 35.42
N GLU A 389 8.23 13.07 35.98
CA GLU A 389 9.47 12.52 36.49
C GLU A 389 10.01 11.34 35.65
N GLY A 390 9.18 10.75 34.76
CA GLY A 390 9.57 9.70 33.81
C GLY A 390 9.38 8.29 34.32
N LEU A 391 9.82 7.31 33.49
CA LEU A 391 9.55 5.89 33.68
C LEU A 391 10.17 5.33 34.97
N SER A 392 11.38 5.74 35.35
CA SER A 392 12.06 5.25 36.55
C SER A 392 11.26 5.57 37.82
N ALA A 393 10.98 6.85 38.04
CA ALA A 393 10.22 7.29 39.21
C ALA A 393 8.80 6.66 39.25
N ALA A 394 8.15 6.54 38.11
CA ALA A 394 6.82 5.93 38.02
C ALA A 394 6.83 4.43 38.39
N ILE A 395 7.84 3.66 37.95
CA ILE A 395 7.98 2.23 38.30
C ILE A 395 8.39 2.06 39.76
N GLU A 396 9.28 2.89 40.31
CA GLU A 396 9.66 2.88 41.71
C GLU A 396 8.44 3.11 42.60
N SER A 397 7.61 4.10 42.27
CA SER A 397 6.37 4.39 42.98
C SER A 397 5.37 3.21 42.92
N LEU A 398 5.28 2.48 41.80
CA LEU A 398 4.47 1.26 41.70
C LEU A 398 5.00 0.14 42.58
N ALA A 399 6.31 -0.04 42.64
CA ALA A 399 6.95 -1.09 43.44
C ALA A 399 6.79 -0.83 44.95
N GLU A 400 6.94 0.41 45.41
CA GLU A 400 6.69 0.79 46.81
C GLU A 400 5.27 0.54 47.28
N GLN A 401 4.29 0.64 46.39
CA GLN A 401 2.88 0.42 46.70
C GLN A 401 2.46 -1.04 46.54
N CYS A 402 3.32 -1.92 46.00
CA CYS A 402 3.01 -3.33 45.85
C CYS A 402 3.06 -4.04 47.25
N PRO A 403 2.04 -4.84 47.62
CA PRO A 403 2.06 -5.57 48.89
C PRO A 403 3.15 -6.66 48.94
N VAL A 404 3.72 -7.04 47.80
CA VAL A 404 4.82 -7.99 47.67
C VAL A 404 6.11 -7.20 47.43
N PRO A 405 7.24 -7.55 48.11
CA PRO A 405 8.52 -6.91 47.89
C PRO A 405 8.97 -7.01 46.42
N VAL A 406 9.29 -5.86 45.80
CA VAL A 406 9.68 -5.78 44.36
C VAL A 406 11.04 -5.09 44.23
N GLU A 407 12.02 -5.79 43.65
CA GLU A 407 13.29 -5.21 43.26
C GLU A 407 13.15 -4.49 41.88
N THR A 408 13.55 -3.23 41.77
CA THR A 408 13.46 -2.46 40.51
C THR A 408 14.87 -2.16 40.00
N ARG A 409 15.03 -2.26 38.67
CA ARG A 409 16.21 -1.79 37.94
C ARG A 409 15.71 -1.09 36.67
N VAL A 410 15.70 0.24 36.69
CA VAL A 410 15.16 1.06 35.60
C VAL A 410 16.17 2.16 35.25
N PRO A 411 16.53 2.37 33.98
CA PRO A 411 17.44 3.44 33.58
C PRO A 411 16.79 4.83 33.85
N ALA A 412 17.55 5.74 34.43
CA ALA A 412 17.12 7.14 34.64
C ALA A 412 17.25 7.94 33.33
N ARG A 413 16.47 7.55 32.30
CA ARG A 413 16.46 8.17 30.98
C ARG A 413 15.02 8.34 30.50
N ARG A 414 14.76 9.40 29.70
CA ARG A 414 13.46 9.58 29.03
C ARG A 414 13.41 8.83 27.71
N TYR A 415 12.25 8.29 27.43
CA TYR A 415 11.90 7.62 26.19
C TYR A 415 10.71 8.32 25.52
N PRO A 416 10.39 8.01 24.26
CA PRO A 416 9.16 8.52 23.65
C PRO A 416 7.94 8.25 24.54
N ALA A 417 7.05 9.22 24.70
CA ALA A 417 5.93 9.14 25.65
C ALA A 417 5.06 7.87 25.50
N VAL A 418 4.87 7.41 24.25
CA VAL A 418 4.13 6.19 23.95
C VAL A 418 4.85 4.93 24.45
N VAL A 419 6.19 4.92 24.39
CA VAL A 419 7.03 3.82 24.88
C VAL A 419 7.03 3.78 26.41
N GLU A 420 7.21 4.96 27.06
CA GLU A 420 7.13 5.07 28.53
C GLU A 420 5.77 4.61 29.06
N ALA A 421 4.67 5.07 28.42
CA ALA A 421 3.32 4.66 28.80
C ALA A 421 3.09 3.15 28.62
N THR A 422 3.54 2.56 27.51
CA THR A 422 3.41 1.12 27.25
C THR A 422 4.19 0.31 28.27
N ALA A 423 5.43 0.69 28.58
CA ALA A 423 6.27 0.06 29.60
C ALA A 423 5.64 0.15 31.00
N TYR A 424 5.16 1.33 31.37
CA TYR A 424 4.48 1.55 32.65
C TYR A 424 3.23 0.66 32.83
N PHE A 425 2.35 0.63 31.81
CA PHE A 425 1.15 -0.22 31.89
C PHE A 425 1.47 -1.71 31.97
N LEU A 426 2.54 -2.16 31.30
CA LEU A 426 2.99 -3.54 31.41
C LEU A 426 3.40 -3.86 32.85
N VAL A 427 4.20 -3.00 33.48
CA VAL A 427 4.63 -3.18 34.85
C VAL A 427 3.44 -3.09 35.81
N CYS A 428 2.56 -2.11 35.67
CA CYS A 428 1.37 -1.92 36.48
C CYS A 428 0.45 -3.16 36.49
N GLU A 429 0.15 -3.71 35.31
CA GLU A 429 -0.69 -4.92 35.19
C GLU A 429 0.03 -6.15 35.74
N ALA A 430 1.35 -6.28 35.49
CA ALA A 430 2.15 -7.40 36.02
C ALA A 430 2.17 -7.40 37.55
N LEU A 431 2.42 -6.25 38.18
CA LEU A 431 2.42 -6.11 39.64
C LEU A 431 1.01 -6.30 40.25
N THR A 432 -0.02 -5.84 39.54
CA THR A 432 -1.41 -6.08 39.95
C THR A 432 -1.75 -7.57 39.93
N ASN A 433 -1.35 -8.28 38.87
CA ASN A 433 -1.57 -9.73 38.76
C ASN A 433 -0.76 -10.51 39.79
N MET A 434 0.47 -10.09 40.08
CA MET A 434 1.29 -10.64 41.12
C MET A 434 0.61 -10.52 42.48
N ALA A 435 0.11 -9.33 42.85
CA ALA A 435 -0.56 -9.08 44.12
C ALA A 435 -1.89 -9.85 44.27
N LYS A 436 -2.66 -10.01 43.19
CA LYS A 436 -4.00 -10.61 43.23
C LYS A 436 -4.00 -12.13 43.00
N HIS A 437 -3.10 -12.65 42.20
CA HIS A 437 -3.22 -14.01 41.66
C HIS A 437 -2.00 -14.91 41.90
N ALA A 438 -0.80 -14.34 41.99
CA ALA A 438 0.42 -15.16 42.00
C ALA A 438 0.75 -15.82 43.33
N ARG A 439 0.30 -15.33 44.48
CA ARG A 439 0.75 -15.74 45.83
C ARG A 439 2.28 -15.69 45.91
N ALA A 440 2.91 -14.73 45.24
CA ALA A 440 4.34 -14.59 45.23
C ALA A 440 4.89 -14.05 46.54
N SER A 441 6.13 -14.41 46.84
CA SER A 441 6.88 -13.89 48.02
C SER A 441 7.79 -12.73 47.61
N SER A 442 8.17 -12.66 46.35
CA SER A 442 9.02 -11.58 45.78
C SER A 442 8.77 -11.36 44.27
N GLY A 443 9.06 -10.14 43.82
CA GLY A 443 9.04 -9.78 42.42
C GLY A 443 10.26 -8.98 41.97
N ARG A 444 10.51 -8.95 40.67
CA ARG A 444 11.59 -8.16 40.08
C ARG A 444 11.11 -7.50 38.82
N VAL A 445 11.38 -6.17 38.69
CA VAL A 445 11.19 -5.39 37.47
C VAL A 445 12.55 -4.96 36.94
N ASN A 446 12.85 -5.37 35.73
CA ASN A 446 14.09 -5.02 35.04
C ASN A 446 13.78 -4.34 33.69
N VAL A 447 14.27 -3.12 33.53
CA VAL A 447 14.14 -2.36 32.30
C VAL A 447 15.54 -2.08 31.76
N GLN A 448 15.78 -2.39 30.50
CA GLN A 448 17.08 -2.22 29.83
C GLN A 448 16.93 -1.59 28.46
N ASP A 449 17.84 -0.68 28.13
CA ASP A 449 17.96 -0.13 26.77
C ASP A 449 18.98 -0.99 26.00
N HIS A 450 18.54 -1.65 24.96
CA HIS A 450 19.39 -2.48 24.12
C HIS A 450 19.20 -2.21 22.64
N LYS A 451 20.21 -1.62 21.98
CA LYS A 451 20.24 -1.36 20.51
C LYS A 451 18.99 -0.65 19.97
N GLY A 452 18.55 0.44 20.62
CA GLY A 452 17.37 1.20 20.19
C GLY A 452 16.03 0.53 20.56
N ARG A 453 16.05 -0.43 21.49
CA ARG A 453 14.85 -1.09 22.04
C ARG A 453 14.85 -1.03 23.55
N LEU A 454 13.71 -0.70 24.13
CA LEU A 454 13.46 -0.81 25.56
C LEU A 454 12.94 -2.23 25.84
N VAL A 455 13.72 -3.01 26.61
CA VAL A 455 13.31 -4.33 27.06
C VAL A 455 12.81 -4.21 28.50
N VAL A 456 11.55 -4.52 28.70
CA VAL A 456 10.90 -4.52 30.01
C VAL A 456 10.63 -5.97 30.41
N GLU A 457 11.09 -6.36 31.58
CA GLU A 457 10.88 -7.70 32.13
C GLU A 457 10.36 -7.60 33.55
N VAL A 458 9.28 -8.34 33.85
CA VAL A 458 8.72 -8.49 35.20
C VAL A 458 8.64 -9.97 35.51
N VAL A 459 9.20 -10.35 36.68
CA VAL A 459 9.26 -11.74 37.12
C VAL A 459 8.73 -11.84 38.54
N ASP A 460 7.92 -12.85 38.82
CA ASP A 460 7.47 -13.23 40.16
C ASP A 460 7.82 -14.72 40.45
N ASP A 461 7.91 -15.04 41.71
CA ASP A 461 8.16 -16.40 42.23
C ASP A 461 6.87 -17.14 42.64
N GLY A 462 5.74 -16.76 42.09
CA GLY A 462 4.42 -17.26 42.47
C GLY A 462 4.03 -18.62 41.89
N VAL A 463 2.75 -18.95 41.94
CA VAL A 463 2.21 -20.25 41.50
C VAL A 463 2.21 -20.45 39.98
N GLY A 464 2.45 -19.42 39.18
CA GLY A 464 2.41 -19.50 37.74
C GLY A 464 1.04 -19.85 37.15
N GLY A 465 1.02 -20.39 35.92
CA GLY A 465 -0.20 -20.85 35.26
C GLY A 465 -1.03 -19.70 34.62
N ALA A 466 -0.43 -18.53 34.39
CA ALA A 466 -1.10 -17.43 33.71
C ALA A 466 -1.34 -17.79 32.22
N ASP A 467 -2.60 -17.71 31.78
CA ASP A 467 -3.02 -18.01 30.43
C ASP A 467 -3.52 -16.75 29.72
N ARG A 468 -2.90 -16.42 28.61
CA ARG A 468 -3.26 -15.24 27.76
C ARG A 468 -4.71 -15.28 27.30
N SER A 469 -5.31 -16.48 27.15
CA SER A 469 -6.70 -16.63 26.66
C SER A 469 -7.77 -16.37 27.70
N ARG A 470 -7.40 -16.37 29.00
CA ARG A 470 -8.36 -16.31 30.12
C ARG A 470 -8.56 -14.96 30.78
N GLY A 471 -7.87 -13.87 30.32
CA GLY A 471 -7.98 -12.55 30.91
C GLY A 471 -7.87 -11.40 29.91
N SER A 472 -8.68 -10.35 30.10
CA SER A 472 -8.64 -9.15 29.23
C SER A 472 -7.35 -8.32 29.43
N GLY A 473 -6.69 -8.39 30.56
CA GLY A 473 -5.49 -7.63 30.88
C GLY A 473 -4.29 -8.04 30.01
N LEU A 474 -3.98 -9.34 29.94
CA LEU A 474 -2.86 -9.85 29.15
C LEU A 474 -3.08 -9.67 27.62
N VAL A 475 -4.32 -9.79 27.15
CA VAL A 475 -4.68 -9.49 25.76
C VAL A 475 -4.46 -8.01 25.48
N GLY A 476 -4.93 -7.12 26.34
CA GLY A 476 -4.74 -5.66 26.20
C GLY A 476 -3.25 -5.25 26.20
N LEU A 477 -2.41 -5.90 27.01
CA LEU A 477 -0.95 -5.67 27.01
C LEU A 477 -0.30 -6.08 25.67
N ALA A 478 -0.69 -7.22 25.15
CA ALA A 478 -0.17 -7.69 23.87
C ALA A 478 -0.57 -6.76 22.69
N ASP A 479 -1.84 -6.33 22.66
CA ASP A 479 -2.34 -5.43 21.64
C ASP A 479 -1.68 -4.05 21.73
N ARG A 480 -1.50 -3.52 22.94
CA ARG A 480 -0.80 -2.25 23.19
C ARG A 480 0.68 -2.32 22.76
N THR A 481 1.36 -3.41 23.12
CA THR A 481 2.75 -3.64 22.72
C THR A 481 2.88 -3.74 21.19
N ALA A 482 1.96 -4.46 20.54
CA ALA A 482 1.93 -4.59 19.08
C ALA A 482 1.63 -3.25 18.38
N ALA A 483 0.80 -2.38 18.97
CA ALA A 483 0.46 -1.07 18.42
C ALA A 483 1.66 -0.13 18.29
N VAL A 484 2.65 -0.26 19.17
CA VAL A 484 3.93 0.48 19.10
C VAL A 484 5.03 -0.26 18.32
N GLY A 485 4.70 -1.35 17.61
CA GLY A 485 5.67 -2.16 16.87
C GLY A 485 6.55 -3.03 17.75
N GLY A 486 6.17 -3.22 19.02
CA GLY A 486 6.86 -4.05 19.99
C GLY A 486 6.49 -5.53 19.92
N ARG A 487 7.16 -6.34 20.75
CA ARG A 487 6.89 -7.76 20.92
C ARG A 487 6.64 -8.07 22.38
N PHE A 488 5.55 -8.79 22.69
CA PHE A 488 5.16 -9.22 24.02
C PHE A 488 5.29 -10.74 24.16
N ARG A 489 5.84 -11.19 25.30
CA ARG A 489 5.97 -12.62 25.65
C ARG A 489 5.57 -12.83 27.10
N ILE A 490 4.95 -13.96 27.37
CA ILE A 490 4.63 -14.47 28.69
C ILE A 490 5.13 -15.90 28.82
N ASP A 491 5.80 -16.20 29.92
CA ASP A 491 6.21 -17.53 30.32
C ASP A 491 5.76 -17.74 31.77
N SER A 492 4.85 -18.70 32.01
CA SER A 492 4.21 -18.89 33.30
C SER A 492 3.88 -20.36 33.51
N PRO A 493 4.89 -21.22 33.69
CA PRO A 493 4.67 -22.63 33.96
C PRO A 493 4.02 -22.82 35.35
N PRO A 494 3.06 -23.76 35.48
CA PRO A 494 2.46 -24.06 36.80
C PRO A 494 3.51 -24.40 37.84
N GLY A 495 3.49 -23.69 38.98
CA GLY A 495 4.46 -23.83 40.07
C GLY A 495 5.84 -23.19 39.85
N GLY A 496 6.05 -22.48 38.71
CA GLY A 496 7.33 -21.89 38.31
C GLY A 496 7.36 -20.36 38.24
N GLY A 497 6.36 -19.68 38.83
CA GLY A 497 6.24 -18.22 38.76
C GLY A 497 5.76 -17.71 37.38
N THR A 498 5.80 -16.39 37.21
CA THR A 498 5.45 -15.75 35.94
C THR A 498 6.57 -14.81 35.49
N ARG A 499 6.89 -14.86 34.19
CA ARG A 499 7.79 -13.94 33.52
C ARG A 499 7.02 -13.26 32.39
N LEU A 500 6.85 -11.95 32.49
CA LEU A 500 6.32 -11.09 31.42
C LEU A 500 7.47 -10.31 30.80
N SER A 501 7.56 -10.26 29.49
CA SER A 501 8.58 -9.46 28.80
C SER A 501 8.01 -8.73 27.60
N ALA A 502 8.48 -7.50 27.37
CA ALA A 502 8.18 -6.74 26.16
C ALA A 502 9.43 -6.07 25.60
N GLU A 503 9.55 -6.09 24.27
CA GLU A 503 10.56 -5.33 23.53
C GLU A 503 9.85 -4.19 22.80
N LEU A 504 10.17 -2.95 23.12
CA LEU A 504 9.53 -1.73 22.57
C LEU A 504 10.56 -0.96 21.73
N PRO A 505 10.29 -0.55 20.49
CA PRO A 505 11.21 0.28 19.72
C PRO A 505 11.28 1.69 20.34
N CYS A 506 12.49 2.26 20.40
CA CYS A 506 12.75 3.60 21.00
C CYS A 506 13.16 4.64 19.97
N ASP A 507 13.10 4.31 18.65
CA ASP A 507 13.47 5.20 17.54
C ASP A 507 12.28 6.05 17.09
#